data_7e303b57f51d0f9502d0c5698d1551ee
#
_entry.id   7e303b57f51d0f9502d0c5698d1551ee
#
_cell.length_a   1.000
_cell.length_b   1.000
_cell.length_c   1.000
_cell.angle_alpha   90.00
_cell.angle_beta   90.00
_cell.angle_gamma   90.00
#
_symmetry.space_group_name_H-M   'P 1'
#
loop_
_entity.id
_entity.type
_entity.pdbx_description
1 polymer ?
#
loop_
_entity_poly.entity_id
_entity_poly.type
_entity_poly.pdbx_seq_one_letter_code
_entity_poly.pdbx_strand_id
1 'polypeptide(L)'
;NLADLRLARARVRLTPEVLTTSERSGAEIIEGVLDAYTFAAVDPYRAATHNKGIMNGIDPVIVATGNDWRAVEAGAHAWASRSGRYTSLTHWEKDNQGALVGTIEMPMPVGLVGGATKTHPLAQLSLKIMAVRSAQELAEVSVAVGLAQNLGALRALATEGIQRGHMALHARNIALVAGAVGEEVDWVVRQMVARKDVRTDLAVELLAGARNAA
;
A
#
# COMPACT_ATOMS: atom_id res chain seq x y z
N ASN A 1 19.26 11.06 9.24
CA ASN A 1 17.90 10.85 8.75
C ASN A 1 17.63 11.61 7.45
N LEU A 2 18.32 12.73 7.22
CA LEU A 2 18.21 13.53 6.00
C LEU A 2 19.34 13.13 5.04
N ALA A 3 19.21 11.96 4.43
CA ALA A 3 20.17 11.45 3.46
C ALA A 3 19.67 11.73 2.03
N ASP A 4 19.37 13.00 1.73
CA ASP A 4 18.81 13.46 0.47
C ASP A 4 19.70 13.18 -0.77
N LEU A 5 20.97 12.85 -0.55
CA LEU A 5 21.87 12.36 -1.59
C LEU A 5 21.82 10.84 -1.80
N ARG A 6 21.15 10.08 -0.93
CA ARG A 6 20.98 8.62 -1.02
C ARG A 6 19.61 8.29 -1.59
N LEU A 7 19.37 8.73 -2.80
CA LEU A 7 18.10 8.57 -3.48
C LEU A 7 17.96 7.17 -4.09
N ALA A 8 16.76 6.60 -3.95
CA ALA A 8 16.32 5.46 -4.72
C ALA A 8 15.18 5.88 -5.66
N ARG A 9 15.09 5.19 -6.81
CA ARG A 9 14.14 5.48 -7.88
C ARG A 9 13.46 4.20 -8.35
N ALA A 10 12.19 4.32 -8.70
CA ALA A 10 11.49 3.29 -9.46
C ALA A 10 10.58 3.94 -10.50
N ARG A 11 10.36 3.24 -11.61
CA ARG A 11 9.47 3.66 -12.69
C ARG A 11 8.70 2.46 -13.20
N VAL A 12 7.43 2.67 -13.51
CA VAL A 12 6.57 1.68 -14.16
C VAL A 12 5.87 2.31 -15.35
N ARG A 13 5.63 1.51 -16.38
CA ARG A 13 4.82 1.86 -17.55
C ARG A 13 3.79 0.76 -17.76
N LEU A 14 2.51 1.12 -17.78
CA LEU A 14 1.39 0.18 -17.90
C LEU A 14 0.49 0.61 -19.04
N THR A 15 0.32 -0.28 -20.01
CA THR A 15 -0.59 -0.02 -21.13
C THR A 15 -2.05 -0.18 -20.68
N PRO A 16 -3.03 0.42 -21.39
CA PRO A 16 -4.44 0.26 -21.07
C PRO A 16 -4.88 -1.22 -20.99
N GLU A 17 -4.34 -2.07 -21.86
CA GLU A 17 -4.69 -3.50 -21.90
C GLU A 17 -4.38 -4.21 -20.58
N VAL A 18 -3.24 -3.89 -19.97
CA VAL A 18 -2.81 -4.48 -18.67
C VAL A 18 -3.73 -4.06 -17.52
N LEU A 19 -4.33 -2.88 -17.61
CA LEU A 19 -5.19 -2.34 -16.58
C LEU A 19 -6.67 -2.67 -16.77
N THR A 20 -7.07 -3.16 -17.96
CA THR A 20 -8.45 -3.51 -18.27
C THR A 20 -8.97 -4.62 -17.36
N THR A 21 -10.20 -4.46 -16.88
CA THR A 21 -10.94 -5.45 -16.08
C THR A 21 -12.22 -5.84 -16.81
N SER A 22 -12.99 -6.80 -16.27
CA SER A 22 -14.31 -7.17 -16.79
C SER A 22 -15.34 -6.04 -16.71
N GLU A 23 -15.12 -5.06 -15.81
CA GLU A 23 -16.09 -4.00 -15.53
C GLU A 23 -15.71 -2.64 -16.14
N ARG A 24 -14.42 -2.42 -16.41
CA ARG A 24 -13.89 -1.11 -16.87
C ARG A 24 -12.78 -1.26 -17.89
N SER A 25 -12.73 -0.37 -18.84
CA SER A 25 -11.61 -0.25 -19.76
C SER A 25 -10.36 0.29 -19.06
N GLY A 26 -9.18 -0.13 -19.52
CA GLY A 26 -7.91 0.36 -18.96
C GLY A 26 -7.74 1.87 -19.15
N ALA A 27 -8.29 2.46 -20.22
CA ALA A 27 -8.26 3.89 -20.43
C ALA A 27 -9.05 4.66 -19.34
N GLU A 28 -10.25 4.20 -18.97
CA GLU A 28 -11.04 4.77 -17.87
C GLU A 28 -10.32 4.64 -16.52
N ILE A 29 -9.65 3.50 -16.27
CA ILE A 29 -8.87 3.30 -15.06
C ILE A 29 -7.69 4.26 -15.00
N ILE A 30 -7.01 4.49 -16.13
CA ILE A 30 -5.89 5.43 -16.20
C ILE A 30 -6.36 6.86 -15.88
N GLU A 31 -7.45 7.34 -16.46
CA GLU A 31 -7.98 8.66 -16.14
C GLU A 31 -8.34 8.78 -14.66
N GLY A 32 -9.03 7.79 -14.09
CA GLY A 32 -9.36 7.79 -12.65
C GLY A 32 -8.12 7.76 -11.75
N VAL A 33 -7.06 7.05 -12.13
CA VAL A 33 -5.77 7.06 -11.41
C VAL A 33 -5.13 8.45 -11.46
N LEU A 34 -5.15 9.10 -12.62
CA LEU A 34 -4.61 10.44 -12.82
C LEU A 34 -5.39 11.50 -12.03
N ASP A 35 -6.72 11.40 -11.99
CA ASP A 35 -7.57 12.29 -11.19
C ASP A 35 -7.26 12.14 -9.69
N ALA A 36 -7.19 10.90 -9.20
CA ALA A 36 -6.87 10.62 -7.80
C ALA A 36 -5.45 11.08 -7.42
N TYR A 37 -4.48 10.96 -8.34
CA TYR A 37 -3.12 11.50 -8.18
C TYR A 37 -3.11 13.02 -8.18
N THR A 38 -3.79 13.65 -9.13
CA THR A 38 -3.87 15.11 -9.26
C THR A 38 -4.39 15.73 -7.98
N PHE A 39 -5.41 15.13 -7.38
CA PHE A 39 -5.92 15.57 -6.08
C PHE A 39 -4.82 15.52 -4.98
N ALA A 40 -4.03 14.44 -4.94
CA ALA A 40 -2.91 14.36 -4.00
C ALA A 40 -1.77 15.36 -4.31
N ALA A 41 -1.57 15.71 -5.58
CA ALA A 41 -0.56 16.68 -5.98
C ALA A 41 -0.92 18.12 -5.59
N VAL A 42 -2.22 18.46 -5.57
CA VAL A 42 -2.69 19.83 -5.32
C VAL A 42 -3.16 20.09 -3.88
N ASP A 43 -3.53 19.07 -3.12
CA ASP A 43 -4.00 19.21 -1.74
C ASP A 43 -3.05 18.53 -0.75
N PRO A 44 -2.45 19.27 0.21
CA PRO A 44 -1.48 18.70 1.15
C PRO A 44 -2.09 17.70 2.14
N TYR A 45 -3.37 17.80 2.49
CA TYR A 45 -4.04 16.82 3.36
C TYR A 45 -4.28 15.51 2.61
N ARG A 46 -4.67 15.63 1.33
CA ARG A 46 -4.78 14.44 0.49
C ARG A 46 -3.40 13.83 0.21
N ALA A 47 -2.37 14.65 0.00
CA ALA A 47 -0.99 14.21 -0.12
C ALA A 47 -0.51 13.42 1.11
N ALA A 48 -0.85 13.85 2.32
CA ALA A 48 -0.49 13.15 3.55
C ALA A 48 -1.07 11.73 3.59
N THR A 49 -2.34 11.57 3.23
CA THR A 49 -2.97 10.24 3.13
C THR A 49 -2.38 9.40 1.99
N HIS A 50 -2.08 10.03 0.87
CA HIS A 50 -1.46 9.39 -0.29
C HIS A 50 -0.05 8.86 0.04
N ASN A 51 0.79 9.68 0.65
CA ASN A 51 2.15 9.31 1.04
C ASN A 51 2.17 8.26 2.16
N LYS A 52 1.27 8.35 3.14
CA LYS A 52 1.05 7.30 4.14
C LYS A 52 0.72 5.97 3.45
N GLY A 53 -0.07 6.00 2.38
CA GLY A 53 -0.36 4.81 1.57
C GLY A 53 0.88 4.22 0.89
N ILE A 54 1.82 5.05 0.41
CA ILE A 54 3.11 4.62 -0.13
C ILE A 54 3.94 3.95 0.96
N MET A 55 4.02 4.57 2.15
CA MET A 55 4.78 4.05 3.28
C MET A 55 4.21 2.74 3.82
N ASN A 56 2.91 2.46 3.69
CA ASN A 56 2.33 1.15 3.98
C ASN A 56 2.99 0.00 3.18
N GLY A 57 3.57 0.28 2.03
CA GLY A 57 4.36 -0.69 1.27
C GLY A 57 5.83 -0.70 1.66
N ILE A 58 6.43 0.48 1.88
CA ILE A 58 7.86 0.63 2.18
C ILE A 58 8.18 0.13 3.59
N ASP A 59 7.46 0.57 4.62
CA ASP A 59 7.75 0.28 6.02
C ASP A 59 7.84 -1.20 6.36
N PRO A 60 6.95 -2.07 5.86
CA PRO A 60 7.09 -3.51 6.10
C PRO A 60 8.40 -4.09 5.58
N VAL A 61 8.91 -3.61 4.44
CA VAL A 61 10.21 -4.04 3.90
C VAL A 61 11.34 -3.57 4.81
N ILE A 62 11.29 -2.31 5.26
CA ILE A 62 12.29 -1.72 6.13
C ILE A 62 12.33 -2.42 7.49
N VAL A 63 11.16 -2.68 8.09
CA VAL A 63 11.02 -3.41 9.36
C VAL A 63 11.50 -4.86 9.21
N ALA A 64 11.06 -5.58 8.17
CA ALA A 64 11.42 -6.97 7.94
C ALA A 64 12.92 -7.16 7.71
N THR A 65 13.63 -6.15 7.20
CA THR A 65 15.07 -6.17 6.96
C THR A 65 15.91 -5.59 8.13
N GLY A 66 15.25 -5.21 9.24
CA GLY A 66 15.91 -4.71 10.44
C GLY A 66 16.50 -3.30 10.29
N ASN A 67 16.00 -2.52 9.33
CA ASN A 67 16.38 -1.13 9.12
C ASN A 67 15.51 -0.16 9.95
N ASP A 68 15.92 1.10 10.05
CA ASP A 68 15.22 2.13 10.83
C ASP A 68 14.09 2.76 10.01
N TRP A 69 12.89 2.23 10.16
CA TRP A 69 11.69 2.72 9.47
C TRP A 69 11.35 4.18 9.84
N ARG A 70 11.64 4.60 11.09
CA ARG A 70 11.36 5.98 11.53
C ARG A 70 12.27 6.98 10.83
N ALA A 71 13.53 6.60 10.57
CA ALA A 71 14.44 7.43 9.81
C ALA A 71 13.99 7.55 8.35
N VAL A 72 13.49 6.46 7.75
CA VAL A 72 12.95 6.43 6.38
C VAL A 72 11.69 7.30 6.29
N GLU A 73 10.74 7.14 7.21
CA GLU A 73 9.52 7.97 7.29
C GLU A 73 9.86 9.47 7.41
N ALA A 74 10.73 9.83 8.35
CA ALA A 74 11.13 11.23 8.53
C ALA A 74 11.77 11.81 7.27
N GLY A 75 12.63 11.04 6.60
CA GLY A 75 13.25 11.42 5.33
C GLY A 75 12.23 11.57 4.21
N ALA A 76 11.27 10.65 4.10
CA ALA A 76 10.20 10.69 3.11
C ALA A 76 9.33 11.96 3.24
N HIS A 77 8.87 12.28 4.46
CA HIS A 77 8.04 13.47 4.68
C HIS A 77 8.81 14.78 4.51
N ALA A 78 10.09 14.83 4.92
CA ALA A 78 10.96 15.96 4.62
C ALA A 78 11.15 16.15 3.10
N TRP A 79 11.35 15.06 2.36
CA TRP A 79 11.48 15.08 0.91
C TRP A 79 10.19 15.52 0.21
N ALA A 80 9.02 15.08 0.70
CA ALA A 80 7.72 15.52 0.19
C ALA A 80 7.49 17.03 0.35
N SER A 81 8.21 17.68 1.28
CA SER A 81 8.10 19.12 1.55
C SER A 81 9.24 19.96 0.93
N ARG A 82 10.17 19.35 0.19
CA ARG A 82 11.40 20.04 -0.30
C ARG A 82 11.14 21.23 -1.24
N SER A 83 10.00 21.28 -1.86
CA SER A 83 9.58 22.38 -2.74
C SER A 83 8.97 23.58 -1.98
N GLY A 84 8.93 23.54 -0.64
CA GLY A 84 8.25 24.51 0.20
C GLY A 84 6.77 24.21 0.45
N ARG A 85 6.24 23.17 -0.17
CA ARG A 85 4.88 22.67 0.01
C ARG A 85 4.89 21.15 0.10
N TYR A 86 4.11 20.59 1.03
CA TYR A 86 3.94 19.14 1.13
C TYR A 86 3.13 18.62 -0.06
N THR A 87 3.67 17.62 -0.77
CA THR A 87 3.07 17.06 -1.98
C THR A 87 3.31 15.55 -2.08
N SER A 88 2.79 14.92 -3.14
CA SER A 88 2.99 13.50 -3.43
C SER A 88 4.46 13.13 -3.60
N LEU A 89 4.86 11.96 -3.07
CA LEU A 89 6.16 11.32 -3.31
C LEU A 89 6.24 10.64 -4.68
N THR A 90 5.10 10.32 -5.28
CA THR A 90 5.02 9.74 -6.62
C THR A 90 4.59 10.77 -7.63
N HIS A 91 4.92 10.52 -8.90
CA HIS A 91 4.40 11.24 -10.04
C HIS A 91 3.77 10.26 -11.02
N TRP A 92 2.54 10.58 -11.46
CA TRP A 92 1.80 9.79 -12.43
C TRP A 92 1.40 10.65 -13.62
N GLU A 93 1.60 10.12 -14.81
CA GLU A 93 1.29 10.80 -16.06
C GLU A 93 0.83 9.80 -17.13
N LYS A 94 0.22 10.30 -18.18
CA LYS A 94 -0.10 9.52 -19.38
C LYS A 94 0.90 9.87 -20.48
N ASP A 95 1.52 8.86 -21.08
CA ASP A 95 2.43 9.07 -22.19
C ASP A 95 1.69 9.28 -23.52
N ASN A 96 2.46 9.62 -24.57
CA ASN A 96 1.92 9.88 -25.91
C ASN A 96 1.24 8.66 -26.57
N GLN A 97 1.40 7.47 -26.01
CA GLN A 97 0.78 6.22 -26.47
C GLN A 97 -0.43 5.83 -25.60
N GLY A 98 -0.83 6.68 -24.64
CA GLY A 98 -1.94 6.43 -23.74
C GLY A 98 -1.63 5.52 -22.54
N ALA A 99 -0.38 5.12 -22.35
CA ALA A 99 0.01 4.29 -21.21
C ALA A 99 0.20 5.13 -19.94
N LEU A 100 -0.14 4.55 -18.80
CA LEU A 100 0.11 5.13 -17.49
C LEU A 100 1.59 4.96 -17.14
N VAL A 101 2.24 6.05 -16.79
CA VAL A 101 3.62 6.07 -16.30
C VAL A 101 3.64 6.56 -14.87
N GLY A 102 4.21 5.76 -13.97
CA GLY A 102 4.42 6.10 -12.57
C GLY A 102 5.89 6.17 -12.23
N THR A 103 6.29 7.16 -11.45
CA THR A 103 7.64 7.31 -10.94
C THR A 103 7.64 7.65 -9.46
N ILE A 104 8.66 7.20 -8.76
CA ILE A 104 8.98 7.59 -7.38
C ILE A 104 10.48 7.86 -7.27
N GLU A 105 10.83 8.91 -6.55
CA GLU A 105 12.19 9.21 -6.14
C GLU A 105 12.16 9.75 -4.72
N MET A 106 12.91 9.11 -3.82
CA MET A 106 12.99 9.55 -2.43
C MET A 106 14.27 9.07 -1.73
N PRO A 107 14.67 9.71 -0.63
CA PRO A 107 15.75 9.23 0.21
C PRO A 107 15.45 7.85 0.79
N MET A 108 16.41 6.93 0.66
CA MET A 108 16.27 5.56 1.18
C MET A 108 17.58 5.14 1.87
N PRO A 109 17.86 5.65 3.08
CA PRO A 109 19.11 5.39 3.79
C PRO A 109 19.06 4.04 4.51
N VAL A 110 19.02 2.95 3.75
CA VAL A 110 19.02 1.57 4.24
C VAL A 110 20.40 0.92 4.14
N GLY A 111 20.61 -0.18 4.85
CA GLY A 111 21.84 -0.95 4.85
C GLY A 111 21.58 -2.45 5.00
N LEU A 112 22.60 -3.26 4.66
CA LEU A 112 22.61 -4.72 4.79
C LEU A 112 23.53 -5.21 5.92
N VAL A 113 24.37 -4.33 6.48
CA VAL A 113 25.41 -4.69 7.43
C VAL A 113 25.29 -3.88 8.72
N GLY A 114 25.43 -4.55 9.84
CA GLY A 114 25.35 -3.93 11.17
C GLY A 114 23.96 -3.93 11.79
N GLY A 115 23.88 -3.57 13.06
CA GLY A 115 22.63 -3.49 13.82
C GLY A 115 21.78 -4.76 13.75
N ALA A 116 20.46 -4.59 13.73
CA ALA A 116 19.49 -5.68 13.69
C ALA A 116 19.59 -6.53 12.40
N THR A 117 20.01 -5.96 11.28
CA THR A 117 20.22 -6.71 10.03
C THR A 117 21.21 -7.87 10.18
N LYS A 118 22.22 -7.70 11.06
CA LYS A 118 23.25 -8.70 11.28
C LYS A 118 22.88 -9.68 12.41
N THR A 119 22.12 -9.26 13.40
CA THR A 119 21.88 -10.04 14.63
C THR A 119 20.50 -10.68 14.70
N HIS A 120 19.50 -10.16 13.98
CA HIS A 120 18.14 -10.66 14.04
C HIS A 120 17.91 -11.75 12.97
N PRO A 121 17.58 -12.99 13.36
CA PRO A 121 17.46 -14.11 12.40
C PRO A 121 16.43 -13.88 11.31
N LEU A 122 15.29 -13.25 11.64
CA LEU A 122 14.24 -12.97 10.64
C LEU A 122 14.66 -11.88 9.64
N ALA A 123 15.45 -10.89 10.07
CA ALA A 123 15.99 -9.89 9.15
C ALA A 123 16.95 -10.52 8.13
N GLN A 124 17.81 -11.42 8.60
CA GLN A 124 18.70 -12.19 7.72
C GLN A 124 17.91 -13.08 6.75
N LEU A 125 16.86 -13.75 7.24
CA LEU A 125 15.99 -14.56 6.41
C LEU A 125 15.27 -13.71 5.33
N SER A 126 14.74 -12.56 5.71
CA SER A 126 14.08 -11.62 4.78
C SER A 126 15.03 -11.17 3.68
N LEU A 127 16.26 -10.76 4.03
CA LEU A 127 17.28 -10.37 3.04
C LEU A 127 17.65 -11.54 2.13
N LYS A 128 17.73 -12.75 2.66
CA LYS A 128 18.00 -13.97 1.88
C LYS A 128 16.87 -14.30 0.92
N ILE A 129 15.61 -14.17 1.34
CA ILE A 129 14.43 -14.37 0.47
C ILE A 129 14.41 -13.34 -0.66
N MET A 130 14.69 -12.07 -0.35
CA MET A 130 14.74 -10.98 -1.32
C MET A 130 15.94 -11.10 -2.29
N ALA A 131 16.96 -11.89 -1.92
CA ALA A 131 18.20 -12.09 -2.69
C ALA A 131 18.95 -10.79 -3.03
N VAL A 132 18.76 -9.71 -2.25
CA VAL A 132 19.43 -8.43 -2.44
C VAL A 132 20.90 -8.53 -2.02
N ARG A 133 21.79 -7.89 -2.80
CA ARG A 133 23.25 -7.98 -2.63
C ARG A 133 23.87 -6.68 -2.17
N SER A 134 23.15 -5.58 -2.28
CA SER A 134 23.62 -4.25 -1.91
C SER A 134 22.54 -3.42 -1.23
N ALA A 135 22.97 -2.41 -0.48
CA ALA A 135 22.05 -1.42 0.10
C ALA A 135 21.26 -0.68 -0.99
N GLN A 136 21.86 -0.49 -2.16
CA GLN A 136 21.22 0.14 -3.30
C GLN A 136 20.06 -0.75 -3.84
N GLU A 137 20.29 -2.04 -4.02
CA GLU A 137 19.23 -2.97 -4.44
C GLU A 137 18.09 -3.03 -3.44
N LEU A 138 18.39 -3.05 -2.12
CA LEU A 138 17.37 -3.00 -1.08
C LEU A 138 16.55 -1.71 -1.17
N ALA A 139 17.20 -0.58 -1.38
CA ALA A 139 16.56 0.71 -1.53
C ALA A 139 15.64 0.75 -2.76
N GLU A 140 16.10 0.23 -3.90
CA GLU A 140 15.33 0.15 -5.15
C GLU A 140 14.10 -0.77 -5.02
N VAL A 141 14.27 -1.93 -4.39
CA VAL A 141 13.12 -2.83 -4.08
C VAL A 141 12.11 -2.13 -3.18
N SER A 142 12.58 -1.42 -2.13
CA SER A 142 11.70 -0.72 -1.19
C SER A 142 10.84 0.33 -1.89
N VAL A 143 11.45 1.19 -2.73
CA VAL A 143 10.67 2.22 -3.46
C VAL A 143 9.80 1.61 -4.57
N ALA A 144 10.20 0.50 -5.18
CA ALA A 144 9.36 -0.23 -6.14
C ALA A 144 8.09 -0.79 -5.47
N VAL A 145 8.22 -1.35 -4.26
CA VAL A 145 7.07 -1.79 -3.45
C VAL A 145 6.17 -0.59 -3.09
N GLY A 146 6.76 0.55 -2.71
CA GLY A 146 6.01 1.78 -2.45
C GLY A 146 5.22 2.26 -3.66
N LEU A 147 5.82 2.25 -4.85
CA LEU A 147 5.16 2.63 -6.10
C LEU A 147 4.01 1.67 -6.45
N ALA A 148 4.22 0.35 -6.29
CA ALA A 148 3.19 -0.66 -6.51
C ALA A 148 2.03 -0.53 -5.53
N GLN A 149 2.32 -0.30 -4.24
CA GLN A 149 1.32 -0.05 -3.20
C GLN A 149 0.49 1.20 -3.50
N ASN A 150 1.13 2.26 -3.97
CA ASN A 150 0.46 3.49 -4.38
C ASN A 150 -0.48 3.27 -5.58
N LEU A 151 -0.02 2.55 -6.59
CA LEU A 151 -0.87 2.19 -7.74
C LEU A 151 -2.11 1.41 -7.29
N GLY A 152 -1.95 0.44 -6.41
CA GLY A 152 -3.07 -0.33 -5.84
C GLY A 152 -4.11 0.57 -5.17
N ALA A 153 -3.66 1.54 -4.37
CA ALA A 153 -4.53 2.50 -3.70
C ALA A 153 -5.22 3.45 -4.68
N LEU A 154 -4.50 3.99 -5.67
CA LEU A 154 -5.05 4.88 -6.69
C LEU A 154 -6.08 4.15 -7.57
N ARG A 155 -5.77 2.90 -7.96
CA ARG A 155 -6.70 2.06 -8.71
C ARG A 155 -7.98 1.78 -7.92
N ALA A 156 -7.86 1.44 -6.63
CA ALA A 156 -9.03 1.24 -5.78
C ALA A 156 -9.89 2.49 -5.67
N LEU A 157 -9.27 3.69 -5.55
CA LEU A 157 -10.00 4.97 -5.57
C LEU A 157 -10.72 5.21 -6.89
N ALA A 158 -10.06 4.88 -8.01
CA ALA A 158 -10.60 5.07 -9.37
C ALA A 158 -11.73 4.08 -9.72
N THR A 159 -11.85 2.95 -9.02
CA THR A 159 -12.78 1.87 -9.38
C THR A 159 -13.85 1.64 -8.33
N GLU A 160 -13.59 0.81 -7.34
CA GLU A 160 -14.56 0.32 -6.35
C GLU A 160 -14.62 1.16 -5.08
N GLY A 161 -13.66 2.07 -4.89
CA GLY A 161 -13.46 2.83 -3.66
C GLY A 161 -12.71 2.04 -2.56
N ILE A 162 -11.91 2.75 -1.78
CA ILE A 162 -11.07 2.15 -0.72
C ILE A 162 -11.92 1.51 0.37
N GLN A 163 -13.12 2.03 0.64
CA GLN A 163 -13.99 1.53 1.71
C GLN A 163 -14.38 0.06 1.53
N ARG A 164 -14.62 -0.40 0.31
CA ARG A 164 -15.08 -1.77 0.06
C ARG A 164 -14.05 -2.81 0.51
N GLY A 165 -12.78 -2.61 0.15
CA GLY A 165 -11.69 -3.49 0.58
C GLY A 165 -11.44 -3.43 2.09
N HIS A 166 -11.47 -2.23 2.67
CA HIS A 166 -11.31 -2.04 4.12
C HIS A 166 -12.47 -2.66 4.91
N MET A 167 -13.71 -2.54 4.44
CA MET A 167 -14.87 -3.14 5.11
C MET A 167 -14.80 -4.67 5.12
N ALA A 168 -14.38 -5.31 4.03
CA ALA A 168 -14.22 -6.76 3.99
C ALA A 168 -13.13 -7.26 4.96
N LEU A 169 -12.00 -6.56 5.02
CA LEU A 169 -10.91 -6.88 5.94
C LEU A 169 -11.31 -6.67 7.41
N HIS A 170 -12.02 -5.57 7.69
CA HIS A 170 -12.54 -5.26 9.01
C HIS A 170 -13.61 -6.27 9.43
N ALA A 171 -14.51 -6.65 8.52
CA ALA A 171 -15.52 -7.68 8.76
C ALA A 171 -14.91 -9.03 9.12
N ARG A 172 -13.78 -9.41 8.48
CA ARG A 172 -13.07 -10.65 8.80
C ARG A 172 -12.49 -10.62 10.21
N ASN A 173 -11.87 -9.53 10.62
CA ASN A 173 -11.37 -9.38 11.98
C ASN A 173 -12.51 -9.42 13.01
N ILE A 174 -13.62 -8.76 12.73
CA ILE A 174 -14.81 -8.78 13.60
C ILE A 174 -15.38 -10.19 13.71
N ALA A 175 -15.50 -10.94 12.61
CA ALA A 175 -15.98 -12.32 12.62
C ALA A 175 -15.08 -13.21 13.53
N LEU A 176 -13.75 -13.07 13.41
CA LEU A 176 -12.82 -13.80 14.26
C LEU A 176 -12.93 -13.42 15.74
N VAL A 177 -13.04 -12.12 16.06
CA VAL A 177 -13.24 -11.63 17.43
C VAL A 177 -14.57 -12.11 18.01
N ALA A 178 -15.63 -12.23 17.18
CA ALA A 178 -16.92 -12.79 17.56
C ALA A 178 -16.89 -14.32 17.79
N GLY A 179 -15.75 -14.98 17.49
CA GLY A 179 -15.57 -16.41 17.71
C GLY A 179 -15.94 -17.30 16.52
N ALA A 180 -15.97 -16.74 15.30
CA ALA A 180 -16.15 -17.53 14.08
C ALA A 180 -14.91 -18.38 13.79
N VAL A 181 -15.10 -19.64 13.38
CA VAL A 181 -14.02 -20.57 13.03
C VAL A 181 -14.25 -21.19 11.65
N GLY A 182 -13.17 -21.48 10.93
CA GLY A 182 -13.24 -22.15 9.63
C GLY A 182 -14.14 -21.42 8.63
N GLU A 183 -15.11 -22.10 8.04
CA GLU A 183 -16.03 -21.57 7.04
C GLU A 183 -17.02 -20.55 7.58
N GLU A 184 -17.27 -20.55 8.91
CA GLU A 184 -18.14 -19.55 9.56
C GLU A 184 -17.60 -18.12 9.33
N VAL A 185 -16.27 -17.94 9.29
CA VAL A 185 -15.65 -16.64 9.09
C VAL A 185 -16.12 -16.01 7.77
N ASP A 186 -16.00 -16.75 6.69
CA ASP A 186 -16.35 -16.24 5.36
C ASP A 186 -17.87 -16.06 5.21
N TRP A 187 -18.66 -16.90 5.88
CA TRP A 187 -20.11 -16.76 5.89
C TRP A 187 -20.55 -15.49 6.65
N VAL A 188 -20.03 -15.26 7.87
CA VAL A 188 -20.33 -14.05 8.66
C VAL A 188 -19.90 -12.78 7.93
N VAL A 189 -18.69 -12.79 7.31
CA VAL A 189 -18.20 -11.68 6.49
C VAL A 189 -19.17 -11.34 5.37
N ARG A 190 -19.62 -12.35 4.60
CA ARG A 190 -20.61 -12.14 3.52
C ARG A 190 -21.89 -11.52 4.03
N GLN A 191 -22.41 -11.98 5.17
CA GLN A 191 -23.64 -11.45 5.77
C GLN A 191 -23.49 -9.99 6.21
N MET A 192 -22.41 -9.65 6.91
CA MET A 192 -22.15 -8.28 7.35
C MET A 192 -21.94 -7.30 6.19
N VAL A 193 -21.18 -7.72 5.18
CA VAL A 193 -20.92 -6.89 3.97
C VAL A 193 -22.20 -6.68 3.16
N ALA A 194 -23.03 -7.71 2.98
CA ALA A 194 -24.30 -7.60 2.27
C ALA A 194 -25.27 -6.64 2.97
N ARG A 195 -25.28 -6.63 4.30
CA ARG A 195 -26.10 -5.72 5.13
C ARG A 195 -25.49 -4.32 5.24
N LYS A 196 -24.26 -4.11 4.75
CA LYS A 196 -23.48 -2.87 4.94
C LYS A 196 -23.34 -2.46 6.41
N ASP A 197 -23.36 -3.44 7.31
CA ASP A 197 -23.29 -3.26 8.75
C ASP A 197 -22.23 -4.20 9.33
N VAL A 198 -21.07 -3.62 9.68
CA VAL A 198 -19.90 -4.38 10.11
C VAL A 198 -19.64 -4.07 11.59
N ARG A 199 -20.28 -4.84 12.47
CA ARG A 199 -20.23 -4.68 13.93
C ARG A 199 -20.11 -6.02 14.65
N THR A 200 -19.47 -6.01 15.82
CA THR A 200 -19.21 -7.24 16.59
C THR A 200 -20.51 -7.88 17.12
N ASP A 201 -21.46 -7.08 17.57
CA ASP A 201 -22.76 -7.57 18.06
C ASP A 201 -23.55 -8.29 16.97
N LEU A 202 -23.58 -7.74 15.74
CA LEU A 202 -24.20 -8.40 14.59
C LEU A 202 -23.47 -9.72 14.24
N ALA A 203 -22.14 -9.74 14.31
CA ALA A 203 -21.39 -10.98 14.05
C ALA A 203 -21.71 -12.08 15.06
N VAL A 204 -21.84 -11.73 16.35
CA VAL A 204 -22.24 -12.66 17.41
C VAL A 204 -23.67 -13.18 17.19
N GLU A 205 -24.61 -12.29 16.84
CA GLU A 205 -25.98 -12.64 16.51
C GLU A 205 -26.06 -13.62 15.34
N LEU A 206 -25.36 -13.33 14.26
CA LEU A 206 -25.30 -14.18 13.08
C LEU A 206 -24.76 -15.57 13.40
N LEU A 207 -23.67 -15.65 14.18
CA LEU A 207 -23.08 -16.92 14.60
C LEU A 207 -24.03 -17.74 15.47
N ALA A 208 -24.67 -17.09 16.45
CA ALA A 208 -25.66 -17.76 17.29
C ALA A 208 -26.82 -18.31 16.47
N GLY A 209 -27.35 -17.55 15.52
CA GLY A 209 -28.41 -17.98 14.62
C GLY A 209 -28.01 -19.16 13.73
N ALA A 210 -26.81 -19.14 13.16
CA ALA A 210 -26.29 -20.19 12.30
C ALA A 210 -26.09 -21.51 13.07
N ARG A 211 -25.50 -21.43 14.27
CA ARG A 211 -25.21 -22.60 15.14
C ARG A 211 -26.47 -23.24 15.74
N ASN A 212 -27.54 -22.44 15.92
CA ASN A 212 -28.82 -22.96 16.40
C ASN A 212 -29.67 -23.61 15.28
N ALA A 213 -29.34 -23.35 14.02
CA ALA A 213 -30.01 -23.89 12.86
C ALA A 213 -29.36 -25.15 12.25
N ALA A 214 -28.15 -25.50 12.75
CA ALA A 214 -27.36 -26.67 12.35
C ALA A 214 -27.56 -27.84 13.34
#